data_33a42f9d6e4ba6e613e48475cd3e7442
#
_entry.id   33a42f9d6e4ba6e613e48475cd3e7442
#
_cell.length_a   1.000
_cell.length_b   1.000
_cell.length_c   1.000
_cell.angle_alpha   90.00
_cell.angle_beta   90.00
_cell.angle_gamma   90.00
#
_symmetry.space_group_name_H-M   'P 1'
#
loop_
_entity.id
_entity.type
_entity.pdbx_description
1 polymer ?
#
loop_
_entity_poly.entity_id
_entity_poly.type
_entity_poly.pdbx_seq_one_letter_code
_entity_poly.pdbx_strand_id
1 'polypeptide(L)'
;MSDTTTTDESQDEPPADTPEAILRAHLDDHDYQIFEALNEDGRMSDTELSDRVGLSRTAVRRRRENLIESGILDILAVIVLQEADLAYADVRVSVDQSVGRAERDAIIERLVDAELIYSVNSCLGDHDLFVRTWHTTLNDVKAYVWDLLDDPAVDDYKITPVVKTWKAWNRDLDRPTSD
;
A
#
# COMPACT_ATOMS: atom_id res chain seq x y z
N MET A 1 -24.75 12.07 54.52
CA MET A 1 -23.43 12.29 53.91
C MET A 1 -23.24 11.15 52.92
N SER A 2 -23.60 11.40 51.68
CA SER A 2 -23.52 10.41 50.60
C SER A 2 -22.48 10.94 49.64
N ASP A 3 -21.31 10.33 49.65
CA ASP A 3 -20.21 10.57 48.68
C ASP A 3 -20.57 9.91 47.35
N THR A 4 -20.86 10.72 46.36
CA THR A 4 -21.01 10.26 44.97
C THR A 4 -19.66 10.39 44.29
N THR A 5 -18.93 9.28 44.22
CA THR A 5 -17.71 9.20 43.43
C THR A 5 -18.11 9.16 41.96
N THR A 6 -17.97 10.28 41.27
CA THR A 6 -18.07 10.38 39.82
C THR A 6 -16.76 9.79 39.24
N THR A 7 -16.84 8.60 38.66
CA THR A 7 -15.76 8.04 37.88
C THR A 7 -15.69 8.81 36.56
N ASP A 8 -14.71 9.66 36.44
CA ASP A 8 -14.33 10.34 35.19
C ASP A 8 -13.72 9.30 34.25
N GLU A 9 -14.55 8.74 33.39
CA GLU A 9 -14.07 8.00 32.22
C GLU A 9 -13.64 9.01 31.14
N SER A 10 -12.47 9.63 31.35
CA SER A 10 -11.76 10.27 30.26
C SER A 10 -11.34 9.16 29.30
N GLN A 11 -12.12 8.95 28.23
CA GLN A 11 -11.74 8.16 27.08
C GLN A 11 -10.42 8.74 26.59
N ASP A 12 -9.38 7.94 26.66
CA ASP A 12 -8.02 8.26 26.20
C ASP A 12 -8.07 8.36 24.67
N GLU A 13 -8.42 9.54 24.17
CA GLU A 13 -8.47 9.80 22.74
C GLU A 13 -7.03 9.72 22.22
N PRO A 14 -6.74 8.86 21.22
CA PRO A 14 -5.38 8.69 20.73
C PRO A 14 -4.81 10.03 20.22
N PRO A 15 -3.50 10.28 20.35
CA PRO A 15 -2.89 11.50 19.83
C PRO A 15 -3.25 11.73 18.36
N ALA A 16 -3.56 12.97 17.97
CA ALA A 16 -4.08 13.32 16.63
C ALA A 16 -3.22 12.84 15.44
N ASP A 17 -1.93 12.58 15.68
CA ASP A 17 -0.97 12.12 14.65
C ASP A 17 -0.79 10.60 14.62
N THR A 18 -1.62 9.82 15.28
CA THR A 18 -1.57 8.37 15.19
C THR A 18 -2.28 7.86 13.94
N PRO A 19 -1.82 6.75 13.31
CA PRO A 19 -2.52 6.12 12.20
C PRO A 19 -4.00 5.83 12.53
N GLU A 20 -4.27 5.42 13.77
CA GLU A 20 -5.63 5.20 14.27
C GLU A 20 -6.47 6.47 14.20
N ALA A 21 -6.02 7.58 14.78
CA ALA A 21 -6.76 8.84 14.79
C ALA A 21 -7.02 9.35 13.35
N ILE A 22 -6.03 9.22 12.47
CA ILE A 22 -6.16 9.61 11.06
C ILE A 22 -7.21 8.76 10.36
N LEU A 23 -7.18 7.44 10.53
CA LEU A 23 -8.13 6.54 9.87
C LEU A 23 -9.54 6.67 10.43
N ARG A 24 -9.70 6.86 11.74
CA ARG A 24 -11.02 7.11 12.38
C ARG A 24 -11.67 8.43 11.95
N ALA A 25 -10.93 9.35 11.38
CA ALA A 25 -11.50 10.54 10.74
C ALA A 25 -12.24 10.22 9.41
N HIS A 26 -11.97 9.04 8.81
CA HIS A 26 -12.51 8.61 7.52
C HIS A 26 -13.37 7.35 7.60
N LEU A 27 -13.22 6.55 8.67
CA LEU A 27 -13.94 5.31 8.93
C LEU A 27 -14.75 5.45 10.23
N ASP A 28 -15.94 4.89 10.28
CA ASP A 28 -16.63 4.74 11.58
C ASP A 28 -15.90 3.69 12.44
N ASP A 29 -16.21 3.62 13.73
CA ASP A 29 -15.54 2.74 14.70
C ASP A 29 -15.58 1.26 14.29
N HIS A 30 -16.69 0.79 13.75
CA HIS A 30 -16.82 -0.60 13.32
C HIS A 30 -16.06 -0.86 12.00
N ASP A 31 -16.08 0.07 11.07
CA ASP A 31 -15.35 -0.04 9.82
C ASP A 31 -13.83 -0.02 10.08
N TYR A 32 -13.37 0.82 11.03
CA TYR A 32 -11.99 0.82 11.49
C TYR A 32 -11.60 -0.52 12.14
N GLN A 33 -12.43 -1.09 13.01
CA GLN A 33 -12.17 -2.38 13.64
C GLN A 33 -12.13 -3.55 12.62
N ILE A 34 -12.99 -3.51 11.59
CA ILE A 34 -12.97 -4.47 10.48
C ILE A 34 -11.67 -4.32 9.69
N PHE A 35 -11.27 -3.08 9.35
CA PHE A 35 -10.01 -2.81 8.68
C PHE A 35 -8.81 -3.32 9.49
N GLU A 36 -8.73 -3.01 10.78
CA GLU A 36 -7.64 -3.44 11.66
C GLU A 36 -7.53 -4.96 11.72
N ALA A 37 -8.65 -5.67 11.89
CA ALA A 37 -8.69 -7.11 11.91
C ALA A 37 -8.22 -7.74 10.59
N LEU A 38 -8.66 -7.20 9.44
CA LEU A 38 -8.25 -7.68 8.11
C LEU A 38 -6.81 -7.30 7.77
N ASN A 39 -6.28 -6.20 8.31
CA ASN A 39 -4.88 -5.83 8.17
C ASN A 39 -3.94 -6.77 8.94
N GLU A 40 -4.41 -7.36 10.04
CA GLU A 40 -3.68 -8.42 10.76
C GLU A 40 -3.76 -9.76 10.02
N ASP A 41 -4.96 -10.18 9.62
CA ASP A 41 -5.18 -11.40 8.82
C ASP A 41 -6.29 -11.19 7.77
N GLY A 42 -5.89 -10.89 6.55
CA GLY A 42 -6.80 -10.71 5.41
C GLY A 42 -7.64 -11.95 5.04
N ARG A 43 -7.36 -13.13 5.64
CA ARG A 43 -8.13 -14.36 5.44
C ARG A 43 -9.25 -14.55 6.47
N MET A 44 -9.39 -13.62 7.43
CA MET A 44 -10.40 -13.70 8.49
C MET A 44 -11.81 -13.82 7.90
N SER A 45 -12.55 -14.81 8.35
CA SER A 45 -13.94 -15.04 7.91
C SER A 45 -14.91 -14.04 8.53
N ASP A 46 -16.11 -13.89 7.95
CA ASP A 46 -17.15 -13.03 8.52
C ASP A 46 -17.57 -13.45 9.93
N THR A 47 -17.42 -14.74 10.29
CA THR A 47 -17.71 -15.23 11.64
C THR A 47 -16.66 -14.75 12.63
N GLU A 48 -15.38 -14.91 12.31
CA GLU A 48 -14.27 -14.45 13.14
C GLU A 48 -14.28 -12.92 13.31
N LEU A 49 -14.56 -12.19 12.23
CA LEU A 49 -14.74 -10.73 12.29
C LEU A 49 -15.95 -10.35 13.18
N SER A 50 -17.07 -11.07 13.07
CA SER A 50 -18.27 -10.87 13.89
C SER A 50 -17.96 -10.99 15.38
N ASP A 51 -17.23 -12.02 15.76
CA ASP A 51 -16.83 -12.26 17.15
C ASP A 51 -15.86 -11.18 17.66
N ARG A 52 -14.97 -10.69 16.80
CA ARG A 52 -13.96 -9.68 17.15
C ARG A 52 -14.55 -8.27 17.27
N VAL A 53 -15.45 -7.89 16.35
CA VAL A 53 -16.02 -6.54 16.25
C VAL A 53 -17.30 -6.38 17.07
N GLY A 54 -17.89 -7.48 17.54
CA GLY A 54 -19.13 -7.45 18.33
C GLY A 54 -20.39 -7.13 17.50
N LEU A 55 -20.37 -7.33 16.20
CA LEU A 55 -21.49 -7.15 15.29
C LEU A 55 -22.04 -8.51 14.83
N SER A 56 -23.26 -8.53 14.28
CA SER A 56 -23.77 -9.74 13.61
C SER A 56 -22.96 -10.03 12.34
N ARG A 57 -22.84 -11.32 11.99
CA ARG A 57 -22.13 -11.76 10.75
C ARG A 57 -22.66 -11.06 9.49
N THR A 58 -23.97 -10.85 9.40
CA THR A 58 -24.60 -10.16 8.26
C THR A 58 -24.20 -8.66 8.23
N ALA A 59 -24.09 -8.02 9.39
CA ALA A 59 -23.66 -6.61 9.47
C ALA A 59 -22.19 -6.45 9.08
N VAL A 60 -21.32 -7.34 9.58
CA VAL A 60 -19.89 -7.37 9.22
C VAL A 60 -19.71 -7.59 7.72
N ARG A 61 -20.38 -8.60 7.16
CA ARG A 61 -20.32 -8.89 5.72
C ARG A 61 -20.69 -7.66 4.89
N ARG A 62 -21.82 -7.03 5.18
CA ARG A 62 -22.27 -5.83 4.46
C ARG A 62 -21.27 -4.69 4.55
N ARG A 63 -20.69 -4.44 5.75
CA ARG A 63 -19.67 -3.39 5.93
C ARG A 63 -18.41 -3.67 5.16
N ARG A 64 -17.89 -4.89 5.22
CA ARG A 64 -16.72 -5.33 4.45
C ARG A 64 -16.96 -5.18 2.94
N GLU A 65 -18.10 -5.62 2.43
CA GLU A 65 -18.48 -5.48 1.03
C GLU A 65 -18.53 -3.99 0.64
N ASN A 66 -19.12 -3.12 1.45
CA ASN A 66 -19.15 -1.68 1.20
C ASN A 66 -17.76 -1.04 1.17
N LEU A 67 -16.86 -1.42 2.08
CA LEU A 67 -15.49 -0.91 2.11
C LEU A 67 -14.70 -1.33 0.85
N ILE A 68 -14.92 -2.55 0.38
CA ILE A 68 -14.29 -3.06 -0.85
C ILE A 68 -14.89 -2.39 -2.09
N GLU A 69 -16.20 -2.31 -2.20
CA GLU A 69 -16.90 -1.69 -3.33
C GLU A 69 -16.61 -0.18 -3.46
N SER A 70 -16.40 0.49 -2.34
CA SER A 70 -15.99 1.91 -2.33
C SER A 70 -14.50 2.13 -2.64
N GLY A 71 -13.70 1.06 -2.75
CA GLY A 71 -12.27 1.12 -3.00
C GLY A 71 -11.43 1.61 -1.79
N ILE A 72 -12.04 1.71 -0.61
CA ILE A 72 -11.33 2.09 0.63
C ILE A 72 -10.48 0.91 1.14
N LEU A 73 -10.98 -0.31 0.98
CA LEU A 73 -10.30 -1.54 1.38
C LEU A 73 -10.09 -2.44 0.18
N ASP A 74 -8.88 -2.99 0.08
CA ASP A 74 -8.59 -4.09 -0.85
C ASP A 74 -7.85 -5.21 -0.13
N ILE A 75 -8.12 -6.47 -0.51
CA ILE A 75 -7.50 -7.66 0.07
C ILE A 75 -6.71 -8.37 -1.01
N LEU A 76 -5.39 -8.25 -0.94
CA LEU A 76 -4.48 -8.77 -1.95
C LEU A 76 -3.62 -9.92 -1.41
N ALA A 77 -3.35 -10.88 -2.27
CA ALA A 77 -2.24 -11.81 -2.07
C ALA A 77 -0.95 -11.14 -2.55
N VAL A 78 0.05 -11.06 -1.69
CA VAL A 78 1.32 -10.38 -1.99
C VAL A 78 2.45 -11.40 -2.04
N ILE A 79 3.28 -11.32 -3.08
CA ILE A 79 4.54 -12.07 -3.14
C ILE A 79 5.60 -11.26 -2.38
N VAL A 80 6.24 -11.88 -1.40
CA VAL A 80 7.41 -11.32 -0.74
C VAL A 80 8.63 -11.63 -1.61
N LEU A 81 9.01 -10.68 -2.49
CA LEU A 81 9.99 -10.89 -3.56
C LEU A 81 11.34 -11.38 -3.03
N GLN A 82 11.83 -10.85 -1.92
CA GLN A 82 13.08 -11.29 -1.30
C GLN A 82 13.05 -12.75 -0.81
N GLU A 83 11.89 -13.24 -0.34
CA GLU A 83 11.72 -14.63 0.09
C GLU A 83 11.55 -15.59 -1.09
N ALA A 84 11.13 -15.05 -2.24
CA ALA A 84 11.02 -15.79 -3.50
C ALA A 84 12.32 -15.75 -4.32
N ASP A 85 13.41 -15.17 -3.79
CA ASP A 85 14.70 -14.98 -4.47
C ASP A 85 14.56 -14.22 -5.80
N LEU A 86 13.67 -13.23 -5.84
CA LEU A 86 13.41 -12.39 -6.99
C LEU A 86 14.06 -11.01 -6.82
N ALA A 87 14.67 -10.53 -7.88
CA ALA A 87 15.24 -9.20 -7.95
C ALA A 87 14.14 -8.14 -8.18
N TYR A 88 14.28 -6.98 -7.55
CA TYR A 88 13.37 -5.86 -7.75
C TYR A 88 14.09 -4.52 -7.61
N ALA A 89 13.51 -3.50 -8.21
CA ALA A 89 14.08 -2.17 -8.21
C ALA A 89 13.01 -1.09 -8.18
N ASP A 90 13.38 0.03 -7.61
CA ASP A 90 12.67 1.29 -7.71
C ASP A 90 13.25 2.08 -8.90
N VAL A 91 12.37 2.54 -9.78
CA VAL A 91 12.73 3.31 -10.97
C VAL A 91 12.09 4.69 -10.88
N ARG A 92 12.93 5.71 -10.97
CA ARG A 92 12.47 7.10 -11.09
C ARG A 92 12.53 7.47 -12.56
N VAL A 93 11.45 8.05 -13.07
CA VAL A 93 11.34 8.40 -14.49
C VAL A 93 11.03 9.89 -14.61
N SER A 94 11.78 10.58 -15.44
CA SER A 94 11.53 11.95 -15.85
C SER A 94 11.00 11.97 -17.27
N VAL A 95 9.86 12.63 -17.46
CA VAL A 95 9.22 12.76 -18.78
C VAL A 95 9.64 14.07 -19.40
N ASP A 96 9.95 14.07 -20.70
CA ASP A 96 10.32 15.29 -21.40
C ASP A 96 9.21 16.35 -21.26
N GLN A 97 9.60 17.52 -20.81
CA GLN A 97 8.68 18.64 -20.57
C GLN A 97 8.07 19.22 -21.86
N SER A 98 8.66 18.90 -23.01
CA SER A 98 8.18 19.36 -24.32
C SER A 98 7.06 18.50 -24.89
N VAL A 99 6.86 17.27 -24.36
CA VAL A 99 5.78 16.39 -24.84
C VAL A 99 4.41 16.82 -24.33
N GLY A 100 3.40 16.57 -25.15
CA GLY A 100 2.01 16.85 -24.82
C GLY A 100 1.46 15.86 -23.78
N ARG A 101 0.25 16.18 -23.30
CA ARG A 101 -0.44 15.35 -22.32
C ARG A 101 -0.68 13.92 -22.84
N ALA A 102 -1.03 13.78 -24.13
CA ALA A 102 -1.34 12.48 -24.72
C ALA A 102 -0.13 11.54 -24.71
N GLU A 103 1.07 12.05 -24.99
CA GLU A 103 2.31 11.28 -24.96
C GLU A 103 2.65 10.87 -23.53
N ARG A 104 2.47 11.78 -22.56
CA ARG A 104 2.64 11.50 -21.13
C ARG A 104 1.68 10.42 -20.65
N ASP A 105 0.41 10.53 -20.99
CA ASP A 105 -0.62 9.54 -20.62
C ASP A 105 -0.30 8.16 -21.25
N ALA A 106 0.21 8.11 -22.49
CA ALA A 106 0.62 6.88 -23.16
C ALA A 106 1.80 6.16 -22.45
N ILE A 107 2.77 6.89 -21.88
CA ILE A 107 3.84 6.30 -21.05
C ILE A 107 3.23 5.67 -19.80
N ILE A 108 2.33 6.38 -19.13
CA ILE A 108 1.68 5.89 -17.90
C ILE A 108 0.88 4.62 -18.20
N GLU A 109 0.06 4.61 -19.26
CA GLU A 109 -0.70 3.43 -19.68
C GLU A 109 0.21 2.25 -19.96
N ARG A 110 1.29 2.44 -20.70
CA ARG A 110 2.27 1.37 -20.98
C ARG A 110 2.89 0.80 -19.71
N LEU A 111 3.21 1.66 -18.73
CA LEU A 111 3.76 1.23 -17.44
C LEU A 111 2.72 0.50 -16.58
N VAL A 112 1.46 0.93 -16.61
CA VAL A 112 0.35 0.29 -15.89
C VAL A 112 0.02 -1.08 -16.48
N ASP A 113 0.09 -1.24 -17.80
CA ASP A 113 -0.18 -2.50 -18.50
C ASP A 113 0.98 -3.50 -18.44
N ALA A 114 2.14 -3.09 -17.96
CA ALA A 114 3.34 -3.92 -17.92
C ALA A 114 3.31 -4.94 -16.77
N GLU A 115 3.31 -6.24 -17.07
CA GLU A 115 3.07 -7.34 -16.13
C GLU A 115 4.10 -7.44 -14.98
N LEU A 116 5.35 -7.01 -15.20
CA LEU A 116 6.40 -7.04 -14.19
C LEU A 116 6.54 -5.72 -13.42
N ILE A 117 5.60 -4.81 -13.62
CA ILE A 117 5.45 -3.60 -12.80
C ILE A 117 4.29 -3.81 -11.83
N TYR A 118 4.53 -3.57 -10.55
CA TYR A 118 3.49 -3.72 -9.54
C TYR A 118 3.10 -2.42 -8.86
N SER A 119 3.78 -1.32 -9.15
CA SER A 119 3.31 0.01 -8.76
C SER A 119 3.81 1.10 -9.69
N VAL A 120 2.93 2.02 -10.04
CA VAL A 120 3.21 3.24 -10.79
C VAL A 120 2.60 4.40 -10.02
N ASN A 121 3.41 5.40 -9.70
CA ASN A 121 2.98 6.57 -8.95
C ASN A 121 3.42 7.83 -9.66
N SER A 122 2.54 8.83 -9.78
CA SER A 122 2.93 10.17 -10.18
C SER A 122 3.49 10.92 -8.97
N CYS A 123 4.60 11.62 -9.16
CA CYS A 123 5.33 12.29 -8.11
C CYS A 123 5.41 13.80 -8.35
N LEU A 124 5.57 14.53 -7.26
CA LEU A 124 5.95 15.95 -7.28
C LEU A 124 7.41 16.04 -6.85
N GLY A 125 8.27 16.66 -7.67
CA GLY A 125 9.69 16.84 -7.39
C GLY A 125 10.56 16.65 -8.61
N ASP A 126 11.76 16.12 -8.41
CA ASP A 126 12.80 15.98 -9.45
C ASP A 126 12.47 14.91 -10.52
N HIS A 127 11.49 14.07 -10.28
CA HIS A 127 11.02 13.02 -11.19
C HIS A 127 9.51 13.04 -11.29
N ASP A 128 8.97 12.69 -12.44
CA ASP A 128 7.53 12.67 -12.72
C ASP A 128 6.87 11.39 -12.22
N LEU A 129 7.55 10.23 -12.37
CA LEU A 129 7.00 8.94 -12.00
C LEU A 129 7.97 8.16 -11.09
N PHE A 130 7.38 7.42 -10.16
CA PHE A 130 8.04 6.42 -9.35
C PHE A 130 7.40 5.06 -9.64
N VAL A 131 8.22 4.14 -10.14
CA VAL A 131 7.79 2.83 -10.62
C VAL A 131 8.52 1.76 -9.83
N ARG A 132 7.83 0.69 -9.44
CA ARG A 132 8.46 -0.48 -8.85
C ARG A 132 8.27 -1.70 -9.72
N THR A 133 9.36 -2.36 -10.08
CA THR A 133 9.40 -3.52 -10.98
C THR A 133 10.21 -4.66 -10.39
N TRP A 134 9.96 -5.86 -10.87
CA TRP A 134 10.66 -7.06 -10.43
C TRP A 134 10.97 -8.00 -11.61
N HIS A 135 11.95 -8.87 -11.44
CA HIS A 135 12.32 -9.91 -12.40
C HIS A 135 13.15 -11.01 -11.71
N THR A 136 13.57 -12.02 -12.44
CA THR A 136 14.40 -13.10 -11.93
C THR A 136 15.75 -12.61 -11.40
N THR A 137 16.44 -11.73 -12.14
CA THR A 137 17.74 -11.17 -11.74
C THR A 137 17.77 -9.65 -11.92
N LEU A 138 18.74 -8.97 -11.29
CA LEU A 138 18.94 -7.53 -11.50
C LEU A 138 19.34 -7.18 -12.95
N ASN A 139 19.99 -8.08 -13.66
CA ASN A 139 20.29 -7.88 -15.08
C ASN A 139 19.01 -7.92 -15.92
N ASP A 140 18.09 -8.83 -15.59
CA ASP A 140 16.80 -8.92 -16.27
C ASP A 140 15.91 -7.70 -15.94
N VAL A 141 15.91 -7.23 -14.69
CA VAL A 141 15.26 -5.95 -14.32
C VAL A 141 15.79 -4.80 -15.18
N LYS A 142 17.13 -4.71 -15.33
CA LYS A 142 17.75 -3.64 -16.11
C LYS A 142 17.37 -3.72 -17.60
N ALA A 143 17.40 -4.91 -18.19
CA ALA A 143 17.01 -5.13 -19.59
C ALA A 143 15.55 -4.79 -19.81
N TYR A 144 14.66 -5.26 -18.92
CA TYR A 144 13.24 -4.99 -18.98
C TYR A 144 12.91 -3.49 -18.90
N VAL A 145 13.51 -2.78 -17.95
CA VAL A 145 13.31 -1.32 -17.81
C VAL A 145 13.84 -0.57 -19.03
N TRP A 146 14.99 -1.00 -19.56
CA TRP A 146 15.53 -0.41 -20.78
C TRP A 146 14.55 -0.49 -21.95
N ASP A 147 14.05 -1.69 -22.23
CA ASP A 147 13.10 -1.89 -23.34
C ASP A 147 11.77 -1.12 -23.12
N LEU A 148 11.31 -1.07 -21.87
CA LEU A 148 10.05 -0.44 -21.51
C LEU A 148 10.11 1.09 -21.59
N LEU A 149 11.28 1.69 -21.28
CA LEU A 149 11.49 3.14 -21.24
C LEU A 149 12.28 3.68 -22.44
N ASP A 150 12.54 2.84 -23.48
CA ASP A 150 13.11 3.29 -24.75
C ASP A 150 12.04 4.06 -25.56
N ASP A 151 11.82 5.31 -25.19
CA ASP A 151 10.78 6.18 -25.73
C ASP A 151 11.26 7.64 -25.75
N PRO A 152 11.10 8.35 -26.89
CA PRO A 152 11.51 9.75 -27.00
C PRO A 152 10.86 10.70 -25.97
N ALA A 153 9.73 10.33 -25.42
CA ALA A 153 9.04 11.11 -24.39
C ALA A 153 9.61 10.87 -22.97
N VAL A 154 10.55 9.94 -22.81
CA VAL A 154 11.31 9.73 -21.58
C VAL A 154 12.62 10.52 -21.67
N ASP A 155 12.80 11.53 -20.80
CA ASP A 155 14.02 12.35 -20.75
C ASP A 155 15.15 11.62 -20.02
N ASP A 156 14.86 11.06 -18.86
CA ASP A 156 15.83 10.31 -18.05
C ASP A 156 15.12 9.30 -17.14
N TYR A 157 15.84 8.27 -16.73
CA TYR A 157 15.38 7.39 -15.68
C TYR A 157 16.54 6.83 -14.86
N LYS A 158 16.25 6.52 -13.60
CA LYS A 158 17.22 5.95 -12.66
C LYS A 158 16.70 4.68 -12.02
N ILE A 159 17.37 3.56 -12.26
CA ILE A 159 17.10 2.27 -11.63
C ILE A 159 17.85 2.21 -10.29
N THR A 160 17.14 1.95 -9.21
CA THR A 160 17.71 1.75 -7.88
C THR A 160 17.35 0.33 -7.40
N PRO A 161 18.26 -0.64 -7.52
CA PRO A 161 18.04 -2.00 -7.02
C PRO A 161 17.75 -1.96 -5.52
N VAL A 162 16.74 -2.70 -5.09
CA VAL A 162 16.45 -2.89 -3.68
C VAL A 162 17.15 -4.14 -3.20
N VAL A 163 18.02 -3.98 -2.23
CA VAL A 163 18.82 -5.09 -1.66
C VAL A 163 18.04 -5.84 -0.60
N LYS A 164 17.24 -5.11 0.18
CA LYS A 164 16.45 -5.68 1.28
C LYS A 164 15.28 -4.78 1.64
N THR A 165 14.14 -5.37 1.92
CA THR A 165 12.98 -4.69 2.49
C THR A 165 12.80 -5.12 3.94
N TRP A 166 12.91 -4.17 4.86
CA TRP A 166 12.77 -4.40 6.29
C TRP A 166 11.31 -4.39 6.74
N LYS A 167 10.48 -3.55 6.13
CA LYS A 167 9.05 -3.40 6.42
C LYS A 167 8.27 -3.13 5.14
N ALA A 168 7.17 -3.82 4.94
CA ALA A 168 6.20 -3.56 3.89
C ALA A 168 4.79 -3.94 4.36
N TRP A 169 3.76 -3.28 3.81
CA TRP A 169 2.35 -3.55 4.13
C TRP A 169 2.07 -3.60 5.63
N ASN A 170 2.67 -2.67 6.38
CA ASN A 170 2.62 -2.59 7.85
C ASN A 170 3.13 -3.85 8.60
N ARG A 171 3.89 -4.73 7.92
CA ARG A 171 4.52 -5.93 8.48
C ARG A 171 6.03 -5.78 8.49
N ASP A 172 6.65 -6.15 9.61
CA ASP A 172 8.10 -6.34 9.67
C ASP A 172 8.44 -7.62 8.89
N LEU A 173 9.27 -7.50 7.87
CA LEU A 173 9.74 -8.62 7.06
C LEU A 173 11.05 -9.21 7.62
N ASP A 174 11.90 -8.34 8.17
CA ASP A 174 13.18 -8.75 8.75
C ASP A 174 13.66 -7.65 9.70
N ARG A 175 13.29 -7.74 10.97
CA ARG A 175 13.72 -6.76 11.96
C ARG A 175 15.18 -7.03 12.37
N PRO A 176 16.07 -6.03 12.36
CA PRO A 176 17.42 -6.21 12.90
C PRO A 176 17.33 -6.71 14.35
N THR A 177 17.94 -7.85 14.61
CA THR A 177 18.10 -8.33 15.99
C THR A 177 19.11 -7.41 16.69
N SER A 178 18.68 -6.76 17.78
CA SER A 178 19.59 -6.04 18.66
C SER A 178 20.43 -7.09 19.42
N ASP A 179 21.71 -7.21 19.07
CA ASP A 179 22.69 -7.93 19.90
C ASP A 179 22.99 -7.15 21.16
#